data_d3d01b82c51ecb0f7ede8795b8adf459
#
_entry.id   d3d01b82c51ecb0f7ede8795b8adf459
#
_cell.length_a   1.000
_cell.length_b   1.000
_cell.length_c   1.000
_cell.angle_alpha   90.00
_cell.angle_beta   90.00
_cell.angle_gamma   90.00
#
_symmetry.space_group_name_H-M   'P 1'
#
loop_
_entity.id
_entity.type
_entity.pdbx_description
1 polymer ?
#
loop_
_entity_poly.entity_id
_entity_poly.type
_entity_poly.pdbx_seq_one_letter_code
_entity_poly.pdbx_strand_id
1 'polypeptide(L)'
;MKFTVILSPEAGGGYSVVCPAVPGCVSEGDSLDEALDNIRDAILGCLEVRKEDGQPLPAETPEVVAEEIRACLKDRAEEGLPLTIETRVVEVEAEVAV
;
A
#
# COMPACT_ATOMS: atom_id res chain seq x y z
N MET A 1 -5.26 -11.36 7.16
CA MET A 1 -5.17 -11.13 5.69
C MET A 1 -3.80 -10.60 5.35
N LYS A 2 -3.28 -11.00 4.21
CA LYS A 2 -1.97 -10.54 3.73
C LYS A 2 -2.13 -9.68 2.50
N PHE A 3 -1.39 -8.57 2.45
CA PHE A 3 -1.37 -7.68 1.30
C PHE A 3 0.06 -7.30 0.95
N THR A 4 0.33 -7.21 -0.34
CA THR A 4 1.57 -6.63 -0.83
C THR A 4 1.47 -5.12 -0.80
N VAL A 5 2.50 -4.46 -0.28
CA VAL A 5 2.61 -3.01 -0.30
C VAL A 5 3.88 -2.60 -1.05
N ILE A 6 3.85 -1.44 -1.67
CA ILE A 6 4.96 -0.90 -2.45
C ILE A 6 5.42 0.38 -1.76
N LEU A 7 6.71 0.43 -1.44
CA LEU A 7 7.34 1.56 -0.77
C LEU A 7 8.27 2.27 -1.74
N SER A 8 8.13 3.59 -1.82
CA SER A 8 8.93 4.44 -2.68
C SER A 8 9.75 5.41 -1.81
N PRO A 9 11.09 5.33 -1.86
CA PRO A 9 11.92 6.28 -1.12
C PRO A 9 11.68 7.71 -1.59
N GLU A 10 11.51 8.63 -0.64
CA GLU A 10 11.31 10.04 -0.93
C GLU A 10 12.63 10.78 -1.05
N ALA A 11 12.67 11.81 -1.90
CA ALA A 11 13.88 12.60 -2.14
C ALA A 11 14.43 13.26 -0.87
N GLY A 12 13.55 13.67 0.04
CA GLY A 12 13.91 14.30 1.31
C GLY A 12 14.12 13.34 2.47
N GLY A 13 14.07 12.03 2.20
CA GLY A 13 14.09 10.99 3.23
C GLY A 13 12.69 10.46 3.52
N GLY A 14 12.63 9.29 4.14
CA GLY A 14 11.36 8.62 4.38
C GLY A 14 10.82 7.87 3.17
N TYR A 15 9.59 7.41 3.30
CA TYR A 15 8.93 6.56 2.29
C TYR A 15 7.47 6.95 2.13
N SER A 16 6.99 6.91 0.88
CA SER A 16 5.57 6.79 0.61
C SER A 16 5.26 5.30 0.41
N VAL A 17 4.04 4.90 0.71
CA VAL A 17 3.63 3.50 0.63
C VAL A 17 2.20 3.39 0.13
N VAL A 18 1.95 2.38 -0.70
CA VAL A 18 0.64 2.12 -1.28
C VAL A 18 0.32 0.64 -1.18
N CYS A 19 -0.96 0.33 -0.97
CA CYS A 19 -1.47 -1.04 -1.01
C CYS A 19 -2.29 -1.23 -2.29
N PRO A 20 -1.75 -1.89 -3.31
CA PRO A 20 -2.43 -2.00 -4.61
C PRO A 20 -3.81 -2.66 -4.55
N ALA A 21 -3.98 -3.67 -3.72
CA ALA A 21 -5.24 -4.41 -3.61
C ALA A 21 -6.36 -3.61 -2.95
N VAL A 22 -6.03 -2.53 -2.23
CA VAL A 22 -7.02 -1.70 -1.52
C VAL A 22 -7.00 -0.31 -2.15
N PRO A 23 -7.91 -0.02 -3.10
CA PRO A 23 -7.91 1.27 -3.80
C PRO A 23 -7.98 2.46 -2.84
N GLY A 24 -7.13 3.45 -3.10
CA GLY A 24 -7.05 4.66 -2.27
C GLY A 24 -6.27 4.50 -0.98
N CYS A 25 -5.72 3.32 -0.71
CA CYS A 25 -4.98 3.06 0.52
C CYS A 25 -3.51 3.45 0.35
N VAL A 26 -3.17 4.63 0.83
CA VAL A 26 -1.81 5.17 0.78
C VAL A 26 -1.42 5.70 2.15
N SER A 27 -0.13 5.71 2.43
CA SER A 27 0.41 6.28 3.65
C SER A 27 1.87 6.71 3.44
N GLU A 28 2.53 7.11 4.49
CA GLU A 28 3.93 7.52 4.47
C GLU A 28 4.55 7.31 5.85
N GLY A 29 5.86 7.41 5.93
CA GLY A 29 6.59 7.35 7.18
C GLY A 29 8.02 7.85 6.99
N ASP A 30 8.65 8.27 8.08
CA ASP A 30 10.04 8.77 8.07
C ASP A 30 11.05 7.63 7.99
N SER A 31 10.63 6.42 8.26
CA SER A 31 11.43 5.20 8.16
C SER A 31 10.61 4.10 7.50
N LEU A 32 11.29 3.02 7.11
CA LEU A 32 10.63 1.85 6.55
C LEU A 32 9.62 1.27 7.55
N ASP A 33 10.02 1.11 8.80
CA ASP A 33 9.15 0.54 9.85
C ASP A 33 7.94 1.42 10.11
N GLU A 34 8.12 2.73 10.18
CA GLU A 34 7.02 3.67 10.36
C GLU A 34 6.03 3.63 9.19
N ALA A 35 6.55 3.62 7.95
CA ALA A 35 5.70 3.53 6.77
C ALA A 35 4.90 2.22 6.76
N LEU A 36 5.50 1.10 7.17
CA LEU A 36 4.82 -0.18 7.26
C LEU A 36 3.74 -0.19 8.34
N ASP A 37 4.00 0.39 9.50
CA ASP A 37 3.00 0.51 10.56
C ASP A 37 1.84 1.39 10.11
N ASN A 38 2.14 2.51 9.47
CA ASN A 38 1.13 3.45 9.00
C ASN A 38 0.25 2.85 7.89
N ILE A 39 0.82 2.07 6.97
CA ILE A 39 0.01 1.45 5.92
C ILE A 39 -0.88 0.34 6.49
N ARG A 40 -0.43 -0.38 7.51
CA ARG A 40 -1.29 -1.36 8.20
C ARG A 40 -2.52 -0.68 8.78
N ASP A 41 -2.34 0.44 9.47
CA ASP A 41 -3.44 1.22 10.02
C ASP A 41 -4.38 1.73 8.93
N ALA A 42 -3.83 2.21 7.83
CA ALA A 42 -4.61 2.68 6.69
C ALA A 42 -5.43 1.55 6.06
N ILE A 43 -4.84 0.37 5.90
CA ILE A 43 -5.54 -0.81 5.38
C ILE A 43 -6.72 -1.17 6.28
N LEU A 44 -6.49 -1.23 7.59
CA LEU A 44 -7.56 -1.54 8.54
C LEU A 44 -8.70 -0.55 8.45
N GLY A 45 -8.40 0.75 8.36
CA GLY A 45 -9.42 1.78 8.20
C GLY A 45 -10.22 1.63 6.91
N CYS A 46 -9.55 1.35 5.80
CA CYS A 46 -10.22 1.13 4.51
C CYS A 46 -11.11 -0.12 4.54
N LEU A 47 -10.66 -1.19 5.18
CA LEU A 47 -11.45 -2.41 5.30
C LEU A 47 -12.70 -2.21 6.17
N GLU A 48 -12.59 -1.42 7.24
CA GLU A 48 -13.74 -1.06 8.08
C GLU A 48 -14.79 -0.29 7.31
N VAL A 49 -14.39 0.69 6.50
CA VAL A 49 -15.30 1.48 5.67
C VAL A 49 -16.00 0.57 4.66
N ARG A 50 -15.26 -0.33 4.01
CA ARG A 50 -15.85 -1.28 3.07
C ARG A 50 -16.90 -2.18 3.73
N LYS A 51 -16.60 -2.64 4.94
CA LYS A 51 -17.51 -3.47 5.71
C LYS A 51 -18.79 -2.71 6.04
N GLU A 52 -18.68 -1.47 6.50
CA GLU A 52 -19.83 -0.61 6.80
C GLU A 52 -20.70 -0.36 5.57
N ASP A 53 -20.06 -0.22 4.41
CA ASP A 53 -20.76 0.01 3.14
C ASP A 53 -21.26 -1.28 2.48
N GLY A 54 -21.05 -2.43 3.12
CA GLY A 54 -21.46 -3.72 2.58
C GLY A 54 -20.68 -4.16 1.36
N GLN A 55 -19.50 -3.62 1.14
CA GLN A 55 -18.66 -3.99 0.01
C GLN A 55 -17.82 -5.24 0.31
N PRO A 56 -17.51 -6.05 -0.70
CA PRO A 56 -16.68 -7.24 -0.49
C PRO A 56 -15.25 -6.84 -0.10
N LEU A 57 -14.57 -7.73 0.63
CA LEU A 57 -13.16 -7.54 0.94
C LEU A 57 -12.35 -7.60 -0.37
N PRO A 58 -11.35 -6.72 -0.52
CA PRO A 58 -10.52 -6.73 -1.72
C PRO A 58 -9.68 -8.00 -1.80
N ALA A 59 -9.51 -8.51 -3.02
CA ALA A 59 -8.65 -9.64 -3.29
C ALA A 59 -7.41 -9.15 -4.05
N GLU A 60 -6.24 -9.55 -3.57
CA GLU A 60 -5.00 -9.24 -4.26
C GLU A 60 -4.80 -10.19 -5.44
N THR A 61 -4.43 -9.63 -6.58
CA THR A 61 -4.05 -10.39 -7.76
C THR A 61 -2.64 -9.98 -8.21
N PRO A 62 -1.88 -10.88 -8.87
CA PRO A 62 -0.57 -10.49 -9.42
C PRO A 62 -0.68 -9.30 -10.38
N GLU A 63 -1.77 -9.20 -11.13
CA GLU A 63 -2.00 -8.13 -12.10
C GLU A 63 -2.13 -6.76 -11.43
N VAL A 64 -2.88 -6.66 -10.35
CA VAL A 64 -3.07 -5.38 -9.65
C VAL A 64 -1.75 -4.90 -9.03
N VAL A 65 -0.96 -5.83 -8.52
CA VAL A 65 0.37 -5.51 -7.96
C VAL A 65 1.31 -5.04 -9.07
N ALA A 66 1.35 -5.77 -10.19
CA ALA A 66 2.22 -5.43 -11.32
C ALA A 66 1.88 -4.07 -11.92
N GLU A 67 0.59 -3.74 -12.05
CA GLU A 67 0.15 -2.44 -12.55
C GLU A 67 0.62 -1.30 -11.64
N GLU A 68 0.52 -1.48 -10.33
CA GLU A 68 0.94 -0.45 -9.39
C GLU A 68 2.46 -0.29 -9.36
N ILE A 69 3.22 -1.38 -9.47
CA ILE A 69 4.68 -1.31 -9.61
C ILE A 69 5.04 -0.48 -10.84
N ARG A 70 4.39 -0.74 -11.96
CA ARG A 70 4.62 0.00 -13.21
C ARG A 70 4.30 1.48 -13.04
N ALA A 71 3.17 1.80 -12.39
CA ALA A 71 2.77 3.17 -12.12
C ALA A 71 3.77 3.89 -11.22
N CYS A 72 4.23 3.25 -10.16
CA CYS A 72 5.24 3.82 -9.26
C CYS A 72 6.55 4.12 -9.98
N LEU A 73 7.02 3.19 -10.82
CA LEU A 73 8.26 3.37 -11.57
C LEU A 73 8.12 4.48 -12.62
N LYS A 74 6.97 4.56 -13.28
CA LYS A 74 6.69 5.63 -14.25
C LYS A 74 6.71 7.00 -13.58
N ASP A 75 6.05 7.15 -12.44
CA ASP A 75 6.02 8.40 -11.69
C ASP A 75 7.43 8.81 -11.26
N ARG A 76 8.23 7.87 -10.78
CA ARG A 76 9.62 8.16 -10.41
C ARG A 76 10.45 8.59 -11.60
N ALA A 77 10.30 7.94 -12.75
CA ALA A 77 11.00 8.32 -13.97
C ALA A 77 10.65 9.74 -14.41
N GLU A 78 9.36 10.10 -14.35
CA GLU A 78 8.87 11.44 -14.70
C GLU A 78 9.43 12.51 -13.77
N GLU A 79 9.62 12.18 -12.49
CA GLU A 79 10.18 13.09 -11.49
C GLU A 79 11.70 13.11 -11.46
N GLY A 80 12.35 12.30 -12.28
CA GLY A 80 13.81 12.20 -12.31
C GLY A 80 14.41 11.51 -11.09
N LEU A 81 13.61 10.70 -10.39
CA LEU A 81 14.07 9.96 -9.22
C LEU A 81 14.63 8.59 -9.62
N PRO A 82 15.52 8.00 -8.80
CA PRO A 82 16.00 6.64 -9.04
C PRO A 82 14.85 5.65 -9.14
N LEU A 83 14.95 4.69 -10.06
CA LEU A 83 13.91 3.67 -10.27
C LEU A 83 14.03 2.55 -9.24
N THR A 84 14.06 2.93 -7.97
CA THR A 84 14.17 2.01 -6.85
C THR A 84 12.89 2.05 -6.03
N ILE A 85 12.28 0.89 -5.87
CA ILE A 85 11.12 0.70 -4.99
C ILE A 85 11.37 -0.55 -4.16
N GLU A 86 10.64 -0.68 -3.08
CA GLU A 86 10.68 -1.89 -2.25
C GLU A 86 9.26 -2.45 -2.13
N THR A 87 9.15 -3.76 -2.07
CA THR A 87 7.89 -4.43 -1.82
C THR A 87 7.97 -5.20 -0.52
N ARG A 88 6.86 -5.26 0.20
CA ARG A 88 6.73 -6.06 1.42
C ARG A 88 5.34 -6.66 1.47
N VAL A 89 5.21 -7.74 2.21
CA VAL A 89 3.91 -8.31 2.52
C VAL A 89 3.59 -7.95 3.97
N VAL A 90 2.44 -7.34 4.18
CA VAL A 90 1.98 -6.99 5.53
C VAL A 90 0.80 -7.87 5.90
N GLU A 91 0.76 -8.26 7.17
CA GLU A 91 -0.37 -9.00 7.75
C GLU A 91 -1.26 -8.01 8.47
N VAL A 92 -2.55 -8.04 8.19
CA VAL A 92 -3.55 -7.28 8.93
C VAL A 92 -4.64 -8.21 9.42
N GLU A 93 -5.07 -8.03 10.66
CA GLU A 93 -6.19 -8.76 11.23
C GLU A 93 -7.42 -7.86 11.13
N ALA A 94 -8.20 -8.08 10.07
CA ALA A 94 -9.51 -7.46 10.00
C ALA A 94 -10.46 -8.31 10.82
N GLU A 95 -11.10 -7.73 11.83
CA GLU A 95 -12.21 -8.39 12.48
C GLU A 95 -13.33 -8.55 11.46
N VAL A 96 -13.43 -9.76 10.93
CA VAL A 96 -14.57 -10.12 10.14
C VAL A 96 -15.67 -10.45 11.12
N ALA A 97 -16.56 -9.50 11.35
CA ALA A 97 -17.79 -9.83 12.07
C ALA A 97 -18.56 -10.82 11.22
N VAL A 98 -18.67 -11.98 11.71
CA VAL A 98 -19.46 -13.04 11.09
C VAL A 98 -20.92 -12.71 11.27
#